data_8ef2907302fee5589c6bcf2e54d737a5
#
_entry.id   8ef2907302fee5589c6bcf2e54d737a5
#
_cell.length_a   1.000
_cell.length_b   1.000
_cell.length_c   1.000
_cell.angle_alpha   90.00
_cell.angle_beta   90.00
_cell.angle_gamma   90.00
#
_symmetry.space_group_name_H-M   'P 1'
#
loop_
_entity.id
_entity.type
_entity.pdbx_description
1 polymer ?
#
loop_
_entity_poly.entity_id
_entity_poly.type
_entity_poly.pdbx_seq_one_letter_code
_entity_poly.pdbx_strand_id
1 'polypeptide(L)'
;MASTRKSPRWLPPRRLIGALQRRLIYFPSPGSVRSAATVLRGGQDVVLHTDDGLRLGAWFFPADGHSAVLMCNGNAGDRCMRAPLAAALVRNGLSVLLFDYRGYAGNPGRPSEDGLAADARAARTWLDAHSDRIAYLGESLGAAVALRLAVEHPPSALMLRSPFTSLTDVGRLHYPRLPVAQLLSDRYPSIDRIENLGAPLLVIAGARDSIVPAELSRRLYDAAPEPKRFVLVPGADHNDPELLDGPEVVAEIVRFAQASERP
;
A
#
# COMPACT_ATOMS: atom_id res chain seq x y z
N MET A 1 -1.29 -29.26 -50.06
CA MET A 1 -0.43 -28.55 -49.09
C MET A 1 -1.03 -27.16 -48.84
N ALA A 2 -1.81 -27.00 -47.79
CA ALA A 2 -2.44 -25.74 -47.43
C ALA A 2 -1.63 -25.06 -46.32
N SER A 3 -0.97 -23.95 -46.65
CA SER A 3 -0.20 -23.13 -45.73
C SER A 3 -1.19 -22.28 -44.91
N THR A 4 -1.35 -22.63 -43.62
CA THR A 4 -2.08 -21.81 -42.66
C THR A 4 -1.21 -20.63 -42.26
N ARG A 5 -1.39 -19.47 -42.88
CA ARG A 5 -0.85 -18.19 -42.41
C ARG A 5 -1.51 -17.84 -41.09
N LYS A 6 -0.78 -17.93 -39.96
CA LYS A 6 -1.15 -17.33 -38.69
C LYS A 6 -1.15 -15.80 -38.90
N SER A 7 -2.32 -15.18 -38.73
CA SER A 7 -2.46 -13.72 -38.70
C SER A 7 -1.60 -13.14 -37.58
N PRO A 8 -0.87 -12.04 -37.77
CA PRO A 8 -0.12 -11.39 -36.70
C PRO A 8 -1.11 -10.89 -35.65
N ARG A 9 -0.96 -11.32 -34.40
CA ARG A 9 -1.68 -10.77 -33.26
C ARG A 9 -1.27 -9.30 -33.12
N TRP A 10 -2.16 -8.40 -33.46
CA TRP A 10 -1.98 -6.96 -33.32
C TRP A 10 -1.98 -6.62 -31.80
N LEU A 11 -0.82 -6.49 -31.20
CA LEU A 11 -0.67 -5.90 -29.89
C LEU A 11 -0.39 -4.40 -30.10
N PRO A 12 -1.14 -3.50 -29.43
CA PRO A 12 -0.87 -2.07 -29.52
C PRO A 12 0.56 -1.76 -29.01
N PRO A 13 1.17 -0.64 -29.47
CA PRO A 13 2.51 -0.25 -29.04
C PRO A 13 2.60 -0.20 -27.50
N ARG A 14 3.69 -0.70 -26.93
CA ARG A 14 3.91 -0.79 -25.46
C ARG A 14 3.61 0.51 -24.72
N ARG A 15 3.86 1.68 -25.34
CA ARG A 15 3.54 3.01 -24.76
C ARG A 15 2.03 3.25 -24.59
N LEU A 16 1.19 2.80 -25.52
CA LEU A 16 -0.27 2.91 -25.42
C LEU A 16 -0.83 1.96 -24.36
N ILE A 17 -0.30 0.73 -24.28
CA ILE A 17 -0.65 -0.23 -23.23
C ILE A 17 -0.34 0.36 -21.86
N GLY A 18 0.86 0.91 -21.65
CA GLY A 18 1.25 1.53 -20.40
C GLY A 18 0.40 2.76 -20.00
N ALA A 19 -0.07 3.55 -20.96
CA ALA A 19 -0.97 4.68 -20.66
C ALA A 19 -2.36 4.22 -20.24
N LEU A 20 -2.90 3.20 -20.94
CA LEU A 20 -4.21 2.61 -20.61
C LEU A 20 -4.15 1.91 -19.23
N GLN A 21 -3.10 1.13 -18.98
CA GLN A 21 -2.87 0.46 -17.71
C GLN A 21 -2.88 1.44 -16.53
N ARG A 22 -2.15 2.56 -16.63
CA ARG A 22 -2.13 3.57 -15.58
C ARG A 22 -3.52 4.08 -15.22
N ARG A 23 -4.39 4.30 -16.21
CA ARG A 23 -5.78 4.75 -15.98
C ARG A 23 -6.67 3.68 -15.35
N LEU A 24 -6.31 2.41 -15.47
CA LEU A 24 -7.07 1.29 -14.92
C LEU A 24 -6.58 0.86 -13.52
N ILE A 25 -5.35 1.23 -13.16
CA ILE A 25 -4.75 0.84 -11.89
C ILE A 25 -4.74 1.99 -10.89
N TYR A 26 -4.38 3.21 -11.34
CA TYR A 26 -4.13 4.34 -10.45
C TYR A 26 -5.23 5.40 -10.60
N PHE A 27 -5.86 5.74 -9.49
CA PHE A 27 -6.99 6.68 -9.42
C PHE A 27 -6.68 7.86 -8.49
N PRO A 28 -5.73 8.73 -8.87
CA PRO A 28 -5.35 9.86 -8.03
C PRO A 28 -6.47 10.88 -7.89
N SER A 29 -6.67 11.43 -6.68
CA SER A 29 -7.44 12.66 -6.51
C SER A 29 -6.73 13.82 -7.18
N PRO A 30 -7.45 14.67 -7.91
CA PRO A 30 -6.87 15.87 -8.51
C PRO A 30 -6.65 16.96 -7.46
N GLY A 31 -5.64 17.82 -7.70
CA GLY A 31 -5.38 19.01 -6.89
C GLY A 31 -4.53 18.76 -5.65
N SER A 32 -4.35 19.83 -4.88
CA SER A 32 -3.57 19.80 -3.64
C SER A 32 -4.44 19.48 -2.43
N VAL A 33 -3.85 18.89 -1.42
CA VAL A 33 -4.51 18.65 -0.13
C VAL A 33 -4.29 19.83 0.82
N ARG A 34 -5.16 19.95 1.84
CA ARG A 34 -5.05 20.94 2.91
C ARG A 34 -3.82 20.69 3.79
N SER A 35 -3.45 21.66 4.63
CA SER A 35 -2.35 21.51 5.59
C SER A 35 -2.67 20.47 6.66
N ALA A 36 -1.64 19.72 7.08
CA ALA A 36 -1.71 18.71 8.14
C ALA A 36 -2.30 19.28 9.45
N ALA A 37 -1.93 20.50 9.84
CA ALA A 37 -2.38 21.16 11.06
C ALA A 37 -3.89 21.42 11.08
N THR A 38 -4.54 21.52 9.90
CA THR A 38 -6.00 21.66 9.79
C THR A 38 -6.73 20.34 9.89
N VAL A 39 -6.02 19.23 9.72
CA VAL A 39 -6.56 17.86 9.79
C VAL A 39 -6.47 17.31 11.20
N LEU A 40 -5.30 17.43 11.81
CA LEU A 40 -5.06 17.00 13.18
C LEU A 40 -4.11 17.99 13.86
N ARG A 41 -4.46 18.40 15.08
CA ARG A 41 -3.62 19.32 15.86
C ARG A 41 -2.21 18.75 16.04
N GLY A 42 -1.20 19.59 15.81
CA GLY A 42 0.20 19.19 15.86
C GLY A 42 0.73 18.54 14.57
N GLY A 43 -0.15 18.36 13.57
CA GLY A 43 0.26 17.83 12.26
C GLY A 43 1.22 18.78 11.53
N GLN A 44 2.17 18.20 10.83
CA GLN A 44 3.24 18.88 10.10
C GLN A 44 3.18 18.52 8.62
N ASP A 45 3.22 19.54 7.76
CA ASP A 45 3.41 19.33 6.33
C ASP A 45 4.88 18.99 6.05
N VAL A 46 5.12 17.90 5.34
CA VAL A 46 6.45 17.36 5.04
C VAL A 46 6.63 17.28 3.53
N VAL A 47 7.86 17.52 3.08
CA VAL A 47 8.28 17.27 1.69
C VAL A 47 9.30 16.15 1.69
N LEU A 48 8.98 15.07 0.99
CA LEU A 48 9.86 13.93 0.76
C LEU A 48 10.66 14.15 -0.52
N HIS A 49 11.90 13.73 -0.53
CA HIS A 49 12.80 13.82 -1.70
C HIS A 49 13.10 12.41 -2.19
N THR A 50 12.67 12.09 -3.42
CA THR A 50 12.98 10.80 -4.04
C THR A 50 14.36 10.79 -4.70
N ASP A 51 14.96 9.61 -4.82
CA ASP A 51 16.28 9.45 -5.46
C ASP A 51 16.29 9.88 -6.92
N ASP A 52 15.14 9.84 -7.59
CA ASP A 52 14.95 10.31 -8.97
C ASP A 52 14.52 11.79 -9.06
N GLY A 53 14.66 12.55 -7.96
CA GLY A 53 14.60 14.01 -7.92
C GLY A 53 13.19 14.60 -7.78
N LEU A 54 12.16 13.81 -7.44
CA LEU A 54 10.83 14.35 -7.19
C LEU A 54 10.70 14.87 -5.75
N ARG A 55 9.80 15.85 -5.59
CA ARG A 55 9.38 16.37 -4.28
C ARG A 55 7.92 15.96 -4.07
N LEU A 56 7.66 15.15 -3.03
CA LEU A 56 6.33 14.62 -2.74
C LEU A 56 5.80 15.18 -1.43
N GLY A 57 4.53 15.56 -1.41
CA GLY A 57 3.85 16.02 -0.21
C GLY A 57 3.50 14.87 0.72
N ALA A 58 3.71 15.09 2.02
CA ALA A 58 3.34 14.18 3.10
C ALA A 58 2.84 14.95 4.31
N TRP A 59 2.20 14.24 5.24
CA TRP A 59 1.84 14.71 6.57
C TRP A 59 2.51 13.85 7.61
N PHE A 60 3.12 14.48 8.60
CA PHE A 60 3.57 13.81 9.79
C PHE A 60 2.70 14.23 10.99
N PHE A 61 2.18 13.26 11.69
CA PHE A 61 1.41 13.42 12.90
C PHE A 61 2.22 12.83 14.07
N PRO A 62 2.92 13.66 14.85
CA PRO A 62 3.68 13.18 15.99
C PRO A 62 2.77 12.70 17.11
N ALA A 63 3.24 11.70 17.86
CA ALA A 63 2.66 11.21 19.10
C ALA A 63 3.76 11.10 20.17
N ASP A 64 3.37 10.92 21.44
CA ASP A 64 4.32 10.86 22.57
C ASP A 64 5.14 9.55 22.61
N GLY A 65 4.79 8.56 21.78
CA GLY A 65 5.51 7.29 21.67
C GLY A 65 6.75 7.36 20.79
N HIS A 66 7.65 6.38 20.94
CA HIS A 66 8.88 6.26 20.13
C HIS A 66 8.67 5.56 18.78
N SER A 67 7.48 5.02 18.54
CA SER A 67 7.15 4.26 17.34
C SER A 67 6.38 5.09 16.32
N ALA A 68 6.75 4.94 15.06
CA ALA A 68 6.04 5.55 13.93
C ALA A 68 5.47 4.49 13.00
N VAL A 69 4.34 4.83 12.36
CA VAL A 69 3.72 4.05 11.29
C VAL A 69 3.88 4.81 9.97
N LEU A 70 4.56 4.18 9.01
CA LEU A 70 4.57 4.60 7.63
C LEU A 70 3.36 4.00 6.92
N MET A 71 2.44 4.83 6.44
CA MET A 71 1.26 4.36 5.72
C MET A 71 1.45 4.44 4.20
N CYS A 72 1.33 3.29 3.53
CA CYS A 72 1.28 3.15 2.08
C CYS A 72 -0.18 3.03 1.63
N ASN A 73 -0.69 4.07 0.97
CA ASN A 73 -2.09 4.19 0.57
C ASN A 73 -2.47 3.19 -0.53
N GLY A 74 -3.77 2.90 -0.65
CA GLY A 74 -4.32 2.16 -1.79
C GLY A 74 -4.19 2.92 -3.11
N ASN A 75 -4.80 2.37 -4.16
CA ASN A 75 -4.68 2.90 -5.52
C ASN A 75 -5.55 4.13 -5.82
N ALA A 76 -6.43 4.53 -4.90
CA ALA A 76 -7.38 5.63 -5.10
C ALA A 76 -7.28 6.70 -4.03
N GLY A 77 -7.65 7.93 -4.42
CA GLY A 77 -7.77 9.05 -3.49
C GLY A 77 -6.46 9.75 -3.21
N ASP A 78 -6.34 10.24 -1.99
CA ASP A 78 -5.19 10.93 -1.42
C ASP A 78 -5.09 10.65 0.10
N ARG A 79 -4.07 11.22 0.74
CA ARG A 79 -3.82 11.04 2.19
C ARG A 79 -4.95 11.55 3.09
N CYS A 80 -5.81 12.47 2.61
CA CYS A 80 -6.95 12.95 3.40
C CYS A 80 -7.92 11.82 3.76
N MET A 81 -8.09 10.85 2.88
CA MET A 81 -8.98 9.71 3.12
C MET A 81 -8.48 8.78 4.24
N ARG A 82 -7.20 8.86 4.60
CA ARG A 82 -6.57 8.05 5.66
C ARG A 82 -6.40 8.81 6.97
N ALA A 83 -6.80 10.08 6.99
CA ALA A 83 -6.72 10.92 8.19
C ALA A 83 -7.50 10.35 9.41
N PRO A 84 -8.69 9.74 9.26
CA PRO A 84 -9.38 9.13 10.39
C PRO A 84 -8.58 8.00 11.04
N LEU A 85 -8.01 7.08 10.25
CA LEU A 85 -7.14 6.02 10.76
C LEU A 85 -5.88 6.59 11.39
N ALA A 86 -5.22 7.55 10.74
CA ALA A 86 -4.03 8.20 11.30
C ALA A 86 -4.33 8.86 12.66
N ALA A 87 -5.45 9.57 12.77
CA ALA A 87 -5.89 10.17 14.03
C ALA A 87 -6.16 9.12 15.12
N ALA A 88 -6.70 7.96 14.75
CA ALA A 88 -6.91 6.86 15.68
C ALA A 88 -5.57 6.28 16.18
N LEU A 89 -4.58 6.11 15.30
CA LEU A 89 -3.25 5.61 15.67
C LEU A 89 -2.50 6.62 16.57
N VAL A 90 -2.57 7.92 16.24
CA VAL A 90 -1.95 8.98 17.05
C VAL A 90 -2.54 9.02 18.47
N ARG A 91 -3.88 8.89 18.62
CA ARG A 91 -4.51 8.79 19.95
C ARG A 91 -4.03 7.59 20.77
N ASN A 92 -3.48 6.57 20.11
CA ASN A 92 -2.91 5.39 20.75
C ASN A 92 -1.37 5.44 20.86
N GLY A 93 -0.77 6.63 20.71
CA GLY A 93 0.66 6.84 20.95
C GLY A 93 1.57 6.49 19.77
N LEU A 94 1.04 6.22 18.59
CA LEU A 94 1.83 5.93 17.39
C LEU A 94 1.94 7.18 16.52
N SER A 95 3.14 7.67 16.27
CA SER A 95 3.36 8.70 15.25
C SER A 95 3.00 8.15 13.87
N VAL A 96 2.50 8.99 12.95
CA VAL A 96 2.06 8.53 11.63
C VAL A 96 2.62 9.43 10.53
N LEU A 97 3.26 8.83 9.53
CA LEU A 97 3.59 9.47 8.27
C LEU A 97 2.63 8.99 7.17
N LEU A 98 1.82 9.92 6.67
CA LEU A 98 0.97 9.76 5.49
C LEU A 98 1.61 10.48 4.31
N PHE A 99 1.84 9.80 3.20
CA PHE A 99 2.35 10.43 1.98
C PHE A 99 1.48 10.10 0.78
N ASP A 100 1.52 10.96 -0.23
CA ASP A 100 0.92 10.67 -1.51
C ASP A 100 1.98 10.29 -2.52
N TYR A 101 1.65 9.31 -3.35
CA TYR A 101 2.53 8.87 -4.42
C TYR A 101 2.69 9.94 -5.50
N ARG A 102 3.71 9.77 -6.32
CA ARG A 102 3.88 10.54 -7.56
C ARG A 102 2.62 10.51 -8.41
N GLY A 103 2.21 11.69 -8.91
CA GLY A 103 0.97 11.84 -9.68
C GLY A 103 -0.31 11.93 -8.86
N TYR A 104 -0.26 11.80 -7.52
CA TYR A 104 -1.40 11.93 -6.62
C TYR A 104 -1.35 13.27 -5.90
N ALA A 105 -2.55 13.83 -5.54
CA ALA A 105 -2.68 15.01 -4.70
C ALA A 105 -1.80 16.21 -5.14
N GLY A 106 -1.65 16.41 -6.42
CA GLY A 106 -0.80 17.47 -6.99
C GLY A 106 0.70 17.17 -7.00
N ASN A 107 1.15 16.01 -6.55
CA ASN A 107 2.54 15.59 -6.65
C ASN A 107 2.97 15.43 -8.10
N PRO A 108 4.22 15.77 -8.45
CA PRO A 108 4.77 15.58 -9.79
C PRO A 108 4.95 14.11 -10.14
N GLY A 109 5.22 13.83 -11.42
CA GLY A 109 5.55 12.50 -11.91
C GLY A 109 4.33 11.69 -12.36
N ARG A 110 4.56 10.41 -12.63
CA ARG A 110 3.55 9.47 -13.10
C ARG A 110 3.67 8.17 -12.31
N PRO A 111 2.55 7.61 -11.81
CA PRO A 111 2.59 6.39 -11.02
C PRO A 111 3.03 5.18 -11.86
N SER A 112 3.81 4.32 -11.24
CA SER A 112 4.24 3.00 -11.73
C SER A 112 4.71 2.16 -10.55
N GLU A 113 4.84 0.85 -10.70
CA GLU A 113 5.30 -0.03 -9.63
C GLU A 113 6.67 0.41 -9.07
N ASP A 114 7.65 0.68 -9.93
CA ASP A 114 8.98 1.15 -9.49
C ASP A 114 8.95 2.57 -8.93
N GLY A 115 8.09 3.42 -9.50
CA GLY A 115 7.90 4.78 -9.01
C GLY A 115 7.34 4.81 -7.59
N LEU A 116 6.28 4.06 -7.31
CA LEU A 116 5.70 3.98 -5.97
C LEU A 116 6.67 3.38 -4.95
N ALA A 117 7.52 2.44 -5.37
CA ALA A 117 8.58 1.91 -4.51
C ALA A 117 9.64 2.98 -4.17
N ALA A 118 10.03 3.82 -5.13
CA ALA A 118 10.95 4.94 -4.88
C ALA A 118 10.33 5.99 -3.93
N ASP A 119 9.02 6.25 -4.07
CA ASP A 119 8.29 7.16 -3.19
C ASP A 119 8.25 6.63 -1.75
N ALA A 120 8.00 5.33 -1.58
CA ALA A 120 7.99 4.69 -0.26
C ALA A 120 9.39 4.68 0.39
N ARG A 121 10.47 4.49 -0.38
CA ARG A 121 11.85 4.61 0.14
C ARG A 121 12.15 6.04 0.64
N ALA A 122 11.73 7.06 -0.11
CA ALA A 122 11.87 8.45 0.33
C ALA A 122 11.11 8.73 1.64
N ALA A 123 9.92 8.17 1.79
CA ALA A 123 9.14 8.27 3.02
C ALA A 123 9.83 7.55 4.19
N ARG A 124 10.39 6.36 3.96
CA ARG A 124 11.16 5.62 4.96
C ARG A 124 12.41 6.39 5.38
N THR A 125 13.19 6.91 4.43
CA THR A 125 14.39 7.70 4.71
C THR A 125 14.08 8.93 5.57
N TRP A 126 12.94 9.59 5.32
CA TRP A 126 12.51 10.70 6.15
C TRP A 126 12.20 10.26 7.58
N LEU A 127 11.50 9.13 7.76
CA LEU A 127 11.18 8.60 9.09
C LEU A 127 12.39 8.10 9.85
N ASP A 128 13.44 7.60 9.19
CA ASP A 128 14.68 7.17 9.85
C ASP A 128 15.36 8.30 10.64
N ALA A 129 15.14 9.56 10.24
CA ALA A 129 15.64 10.73 10.95
C ALA A 129 14.69 11.22 12.07
N HIS A 130 13.50 10.61 12.23
CA HIS A 130 12.46 11.12 13.13
C HIS A 130 11.90 10.07 14.09
N SER A 131 12.26 8.80 13.92
CA SER A 131 11.72 7.71 14.77
C SER A 131 12.69 6.53 14.80
N ASP A 132 12.90 5.99 15.98
CA ASP A 132 13.80 4.84 16.18
C ASP A 132 13.15 3.51 15.77
N ARG A 133 11.83 3.45 15.78
CA ARG A 133 11.05 2.24 15.46
C ARG A 133 9.96 2.57 14.44
N ILE A 134 10.04 1.92 13.31
CA ILE A 134 9.13 2.19 12.19
C ILE A 134 8.42 0.90 11.80
N ALA A 135 7.09 0.88 11.95
CA ALA A 135 6.22 -0.13 11.39
C ALA A 135 5.66 0.34 10.05
N TYR A 136 5.32 -0.59 9.14
CA TYR A 136 4.65 -0.25 7.88
C TYR A 136 3.22 -0.75 7.91
N LEU A 137 2.32 0.09 7.42
CA LEU A 137 0.92 -0.25 7.16
C LEU A 137 0.61 -0.01 5.69
N GLY A 138 0.30 -1.07 4.97
CA GLY A 138 -0.06 -1.01 3.55
C GLY A 138 -1.51 -1.42 3.31
N GLU A 139 -2.20 -0.71 2.43
CA GLU A 139 -3.59 -0.94 2.07
C GLU A 139 -3.72 -1.30 0.60
N SER A 140 -4.32 -2.47 0.27
CA SER A 140 -4.60 -2.87 -1.11
C SER A 140 -3.34 -2.77 -2.00
N LEU A 141 -3.29 -1.89 -3.01
CA LEU A 141 -2.08 -1.63 -3.79
C LEU A 141 -0.89 -1.22 -2.90
N GLY A 142 -1.14 -0.40 -1.90
CA GLY A 142 -0.13 0.01 -0.92
C GLY A 142 0.40 -1.14 -0.07
N ALA A 143 -0.36 -2.24 0.08
CA ALA A 143 0.16 -3.45 0.72
C ALA A 143 1.32 -4.07 -0.07
N ALA A 144 1.24 -4.08 -1.40
CA ALA A 144 2.33 -4.55 -2.25
C ALA A 144 3.54 -3.59 -2.24
N VAL A 145 3.29 -2.27 -2.14
CA VAL A 145 4.35 -1.25 -1.98
C VAL A 145 5.06 -1.42 -0.64
N ALA A 146 4.28 -1.53 0.47
CA ALA A 146 4.82 -1.71 1.81
C ALA A 146 5.61 -3.03 1.95
N LEU A 147 5.13 -4.11 1.35
CA LEU A 147 5.85 -5.39 1.33
C LEU A 147 7.18 -5.27 0.58
N ARG A 148 7.20 -4.63 -0.60
CA ARG A 148 8.46 -4.41 -1.33
C ARG A 148 9.44 -3.61 -0.49
N LEU A 149 8.99 -2.55 0.13
CA LEU A 149 9.81 -1.75 1.04
C LEU A 149 10.30 -2.57 2.24
N ALA A 150 9.45 -3.43 2.83
CA ALA A 150 9.80 -4.25 3.99
C ALA A 150 10.88 -5.30 3.70
N VAL A 151 10.93 -5.81 2.48
CA VAL A 151 12.01 -6.73 2.03
C VAL A 151 13.32 -5.97 1.80
N GLU A 152 13.26 -4.75 1.26
CA GLU A 152 14.43 -3.89 1.04
C GLU A 152 14.95 -3.25 2.35
N HIS A 153 14.03 -2.83 3.22
CA HIS A 153 14.28 -2.13 4.49
C HIS A 153 13.36 -2.70 5.57
N PRO A 154 13.75 -3.73 6.31
CA PRO A 154 12.89 -4.38 7.29
C PRO A 154 12.35 -3.41 8.36
N PRO A 155 11.02 -3.37 8.57
CA PRO A 155 10.40 -2.58 9.63
C PRO A 155 10.38 -3.36 10.96
N SER A 156 9.98 -2.69 12.04
CA SER A 156 9.66 -3.37 13.31
C SER A 156 8.45 -4.31 13.19
N ALA A 157 7.50 -3.99 12.31
CA ALA A 157 6.34 -4.81 11.96
C ALA A 157 5.80 -4.42 10.58
N LEU A 158 5.29 -5.38 9.82
CA LEU A 158 4.55 -5.15 8.58
C LEU A 158 3.08 -5.50 8.79
N MET A 159 2.19 -4.55 8.50
CA MET A 159 0.74 -4.71 8.60
C MET A 159 0.12 -4.48 7.23
N LEU A 160 -0.61 -5.46 6.72
CA LEU A 160 -1.19 -5.44 5.38
C LEU A 160 -2.70 -5.59 5.46
N ARG A 161 -3.43 -4.61 4.93
CA ARG A 161 -4.88 -4.66 4.80
C ARG A 161 -5.28 -4.96 3.36
N SER A 162 -6.10 -5.98 3.18
CA SER A 162 -6.53 -6.50 1.87
C SER A 162 -5.35 -6.69 0.90
N PRO A 163 -4.24 -7.37 1.30
CA PRO A 163 -3.15 -7.64 0.38
C PRO A 163 -3.53 -8.71 -0.64
N PHE A 164 -2.83 -8.73 -1.76
CA PHE A 164 -3.02 -9.69 -2.84
C PHE A 164 -1.71 -10.37 -3.24
N THR A 165 -1.82 -11.53 -3.89
CA THR A 165 -0.67 -12.30 -4.39
C THR A 165 0.06 -11.60 -5.53
N SER A 166 -0.70 -11.03 -6.47
CA SER A 166 -0.20 -10.13 -7.53
C SER A 166 -1.34 -9.32 -8.12
N LEU A 167 -1.05 -8.15 -8.71
CA LEU A 167 -2.05 -7.40 -9.46
C LEU A 167 -2.54 -8.18 -10.69
N THR A 168 -1.72 -9.09 -11.22
CA THR A 168 -2.11 -10.02 -12.27
C THR A 168 -3.23 -10.95 -11.81
N ASP A 169 -3.16 -11.47 -10.59
CA ASP A 169 -4.19 -12.37 -10.05
C ASP A 169 -5.49 -11.62 -9.80
N VAL A 170 -5.43 -10.42 -9.22
CA VAL A 170 -6.61 -9.54 -9.07
C VAL A 170 -7.23 -9.26 -10.44
N GLY A 171 -6.42 -8.88 -11.42
CA GLY A 171 -6.91 -8.59 -12.77
C GLY A 171 -7.54 -9.80 -13.47
N ARG A 172 -7.05 -11.02 -13.24
CA ARG A 172 -7.64 -12.25 -13.78
C ARG A 172 -9.01 -12.55 -13.19
N LEU A 173 -9.23 -12.24 -11.92
CA LEU A 173 -10.54 -12.40 -11.27
C LEU A 173 -11.58 -11.46 -11.88
N HIS A 174 -11.23 -10.20 -12.07
CA HIS A 174 -12.16 -9.19 -12.60
C HIS A 174 -12.30 -9.22 -14.14
N TYR A 175 -11.26 -9.67 -14.83
CA TYR A 175 -11.21 -9.69 -16.31
C TYR A 175 -10.79 -11.07 -16.85
N PRO A 176 -11.55 -12.15 -16.59
CA PRO A 176 -11.14 -13.53 -16.91
C PRO A 176 -10.95 -13.80 -18.39
N ARG A 177 -11.54 -12.97 -19.27
CA ARG A 177 -11.42 -13.11 -20.73
C ARG A 177 -10.25 -12.34 -21.34
N LEU A 178 -9.57 -11.49 -20.54
CA LEU A 178 -8.42 -10.72 -21.00
C LEU A 178 -7.10 -11.44 -20.70
N PRO A 179 -6.09 -11.33 -21.57
CA PRO A 179 -4.74 -11.85 -21.29
C PRO A 179 -3.98 -10.93 -20.34
N VAL A 180 -4.48 -10.79 -19.09
CA VAL A 180 -4.03 -9.81 -18.10
C VAL A 180 -2.51 -9.85 -17.89
N ALA A 181 -1.92 -11.06 -17.77
CA ALA A 181 -0.48 -11.21 -17.54
C ALA A 181 0.40 -10.66 -18.70
N GLN A 182 -0.16 -10.55 -19.89
CA GLN A 182 0.54 -10.02 -21.07
C GLN A 182 0.35 -8.51 -21.22
N LEU A 183 -0.75 -7.98 -20.68
CA LEU A 183 -1.11 -6.58 -20.75
C LEU A 183 -0.51 -5.74 -19.61
N LEU A 184 -0.33 -6.33 -18.43
CA LEU A 184 0.22 -5.63 -17.27
C LEU A 184 1.76 -5.53 -17.32
N SER A 185 2.28 -4.31 -17.22
CA SER A 185 3.70 -4.06 -16.90
C SER A 185 3.92 -3.96 -15.39
N ASP A 186 3.01 -3.26 -14.69
CA ASP A 186 3.03 -3.14 -13.23
C ASP A 186 2.32 -4.34 -12.64
N ARG A 187 3.05 -5.28 -12.09
CA ARG A 187 2.53 -6.61 -11.69
C ARG A 187 2.35 -6.76 -10.19
N TYR A 188 3.14 -6.02 -9.41
CA TYR A 188 3.15 -6.11 -7.95
C TYR A 188 3.18 -7.57 -7.46
N PRO A 189 4.25 -8.33 -7.75
CA PRO A 189 4.32 -9.76 -7.44
C PRO A 189 4.60 -10.00 -5.96
N SER A 190 3.60 -9.76 -5.11
CA SER A 190 3.72 -9.87 -3.66
C SER A 190 4.07 -11.28 -3.22
N ILE A 191 3.52 -12.30 -3.90
CA ILE A 191 3.76 -13.71 -3.58
C ILE A 191 5.23 -14.10 -3.75
N ASP A 192 5.93 -13.52 -4.74
CA ASP A 192 7.34 -13.82 -4.99
C ASP A 192 8.28 -13.11 -4.01
N ARG A 193 7.75 -12.12 -3.26
CA ARG A 193 8.52 -11.30 -2.32
C ARG A 193 8.33 -11.73 -0.87
N ILE A 194 7.13 -12.25 -0.53
CA ILE A 194 6.72 -12.45 0.88
C ILE A 194 7.61 -13.43 1.63
N GLU A 195 8.18 -14.43 0.96
CA GLU A 195 9.08 -15.43 1.55
C GLU A 195 10.37 -14.81 2.11
N ASN A 196 10.76 -13.64 1.59
CA ASN A 196 11.95 -12.90 2.03
C ASN A 196 11.64 -11.82 3.09
N LEU A 197 10.45 -11.83 3.68
CA LEU A 197 10.08 -10.87 4.71
C LEU A 197 10.85 -11.15 6.01
N GLY A 198 11.66 -10.19 6.44
CA GLY A 198 12.45 -10.26 7.67
C GLY A 198 11.79 -9.55 8.87
N ALA A 199 10.45 -9.47 8.91
CA ALA A 199 9.71 -8.77 9.97
C ALA A 199 8.41 -9.51 10.34
N PRO A 200 7.88 -9.32 11.57
CA PRO A 200 6.56 -9.80 11.95
C PRO A 200 5.47 -9.30 11.01
N LEU A 201 4.52 -10.16 10.64
CA LEU A 201 3.46 -9.85 9.69
C LEU A 201 2.07 -9.91 10.32
N LEU A 202 1.27 -8.86 10.13
CA LEU A 202 -0.18 -8.87 10.35
C LEU A 202 -0.87 -8.73 8.99
N VAL A 203 -1.80 -9.65 8.68
CA VAL A 203 -2.70 -9.54 7.53
C VAL A 203 -4.13 -9.35 8.03
N ILE A 204 -4.82 -8.33 7.52
CA ILE A 204 -6.23 -8.02 7.79
C ILE A 204 -6.98 -8.12 6.48
N ALA A 205 -8.06 -8.88 6.42
CA ALA A 205 -8.88 -9.06 5.22
C ALA A 205 -10.37 -8.96 5.54
N GLY A 206 -11.16 -8.39 4.63
CA GLY A 206 -12.60 -8.39 4.71
C GLY A 206 -13.19 -9.72 4.21
N ALA A 207 -14.14 -10.31 4.94
CA ALA A 207 -14.73 -11.60 4.58
C ALA A 207 -15.60 -11.55 3.31
N ARG A 208 -16.04 -10.35 2.90
CA ARG A 208 -16.81 -10.10 1.68
C ARG A 208 -16.11 -9.15 0.71
N ASP A 209 -14.79 -9.01 0.83
CA ASP A 209 -14.01 -8.14 -0.03
C ASP A 209 -14.21 -8.51 -1.50
N SER A 210 -14.95 -7.66 -2.22
CA SER A 210 -15.34 -7.86 -3.62
C SER A 210 -14.25 -7.40 -4.60
N ILE A 211 -13.25 -6.64 -4.14
CA ILE A 211 -12.14 -6.12 -4.95
C ILE A 211 -10.92 -7.04 -4.83
N VAL A 212 -10.53 -7.37 -3.61
CA VAL A 212 -9.44 -8.30 -3.30
C VAL A 212 -10.00 -9.42 -2.42
N PRO A 213 -10.54 -10.49 -3.00
CA PRO A 213 -11.10 -11.60 -2.23
C PRO A 213 -10.14 -12.11 -1.16
N ALA A 214 -10.70 -12.42 0.03
CA ALA A 214 -9.92 -12.81 1.21
C ALA A 214 -8.98 -14.01 0.95
N GLU A 215 -9.29 -14.83 -0.06
CA GLU A 215 -8.48 -15.96 -0.50
C GLU A 215 -7.10 -15.51 -1.02
N LEU A 216 -7.01 -14.36 -1.70
CA LEU A 216 -5.70 -13.82 -2.14
C LEU A 216 -4.86 -13.36 -0.94
N SER A 217 -5.50 -12.71 0.03
CA SER A 217 -4.85 -12.31 1.28
C SER A 217 -4.40 -13.53 2.09
N ARG A 218 -5.22 -14.58 2.14
CA ARG A 218 -4.91 -15.83 2.83
C ARG A 218 -3.71 -16.54 2.16
N ARG A 219 -3.72 -16.66 0.84
CA ARG A 219 -2.60 -17.27 0.11
C ARG A 219 -1.29 -16.53 0.34
N LEU A 220 -1.32 -15.19 0.37
CA LEU A 220 -0.13 -14.40 0.68
C LEU A 220 0.34 -14.64 2.12
N TYR A 221 -0.59 -14.65 3.08
CA TYR A 221 -0.30 -14.94 4.48
C TYR A 221 0.32 -16.34 4.65
N ASP A 222 -0.25 -17.36 4.01
CA ASP A 222 0.22 -18.75 4.15
C ASP A 222 1.66 -18.90 3.66
N ALA A 223 2.08 -18.17 2.62
CA ALA A 223 3.42 -18.15 2.08
C ALA A 223 4.44 -17.32 2.90
N ALA A 224 3.97 -16.51 3.85
CA ALA A 224 4.85 -15.66 4.66
C ALA A 224 5.57 -16.48 5.75
N PRO A 225 6.81 -16.07 6.15
CA PRO A 225 7.48 -16.65 7.32
C PRO A 225 6.79 -16.27 8.64
N GLU A 226 7.09 -17.01 9.70
CA GLU A 226 6.73 -16.63 11.07
C GLU A 226 7.70 -15.55 11.61
N PRO A 227 7.25 -14.71 12.58
CA PRO A 227 5.93 -14.70 13.22
C PRO A 227 4.89 -13.94 12.38
N LYS A 228 3.69 -14.49 12.31
CA LYS A 228 2.60 -13.89 11.52
C LYS A 228 1.23 -14.07 12.15
N ARG A 229 0.31 -13.14 11.88
CA ARG A 229 -1.07 -13.15 12.36
C ARG A 229 -2.03 -12.82 11.22
N PHE A 230 -3.16 -13.51 11.15
CA PHE A 230 -4.25 -13.23 10.21
C PHE A 230 -5.52 -12.84 10.97
N VAL A 231 -6.16 -11.76 10.51
CA VAL A 231 -7.44 -11.27 11.03
C VAL A 231 -8.44 -11.19 9.88
N LEU A 232 -9.55 -11.88 10.00
CA LEU A 232 -10.67 -11.81 9.05
C LEU A 232 -11.77 -10.97 9.69
N VAL A 233 -12.14 -9.85 9.04
CA VAL A 233 -13.22 -8.96 9.50
C VAL A 233 -14.54 -9.48 8.94
N PRO A 234 -15.45 -9.99 9.80
CA PRO A 234 -16.69 -10.60 9.34
C PRO A 234 -17.57 -9.59 8.60
N GLY A 235 -18.11 -10.01 7.45
CA GLY A 235 -19.09 -9.23 6.69
C GLY A 235 -18.54 -8.01 5.94
N ALA A 236 -17.30 -7.58 6.19
CA ALA A 236 -16.73 -6.37 5.62
C ALA A 236 -16.35 -6.56 4.14
N ASP A 237 -16.72 -5.59 3.31
CA ASP A 237 -16.21 -5.40 1.96
C ASP A 237 -14.99 -4.46 1.97
N HIS A 238 -14.31 -4.32 0.83
CA HIS A 238 -13.02 -3.64 0.64
C HIS A 238 -12.97 -2.21 1.19
N ASN A 239 -14.04 -1.46 1.01
CA ASN A 239 -14.12 -0.04 1.38
C ASN A 239 -15.06 0.22 2.56
N ASP A 240 -15.48 -0.82 3.26
CA ASP A 240 -16.35 -0.64 4.41
C ASP A 240 -15.62 0.01 5.59
N PRO A 241 -16.26 0.92 6.34
CA PRO A 241 -15.63 1.59 7.49
C PRO A 241 -15.04 0.61 8.51
N GLU A 242 -15.70 -0.54 8.72
CA GLU A 242 -15.24 -1.58 9.63
C GLU A 242 -13.86 -2.12 9.26
N LEU A 243 -13.55 -2.20 7.96
CA LEU A 243 -12.25 -2.64 7.46
C LEU A 243 -11.25 -1.49 7.37
N LEU A 244 -11.72 -0.26 7.12
CA LEU A 244 -10.85 0.90 6.91
C LEU A 244 -10.25 1.44 8.23
N ASP A 245 -11.09 1.76 9.19
CA ASP A 245 -10.73 2.39 10.46
C ASP A 245 -11.64 1.97 11.61
N GLY A 246 -12.32 0.83 11.47
CA GLY A 246 -13.16 0.25 12.51
C GLY A 246 -12.39 0.00 13.81
N PRO A 247 -13.04 0.13 14.97
CA PRO A 247 -12.36 0.02 16.28
C PRO A 247 -11.56 -1.26 16.46
N GLU A 248 -12.07 -2.40 15.97
CA GLU A 248 -11.37 -3.69 16.06
C GLU A 248 -10.11 -3.73 15.20
N VAL A 249 -10.18 -3.20 13.98
CA VAL A 249 -9.03 -3.10 13.06
C VAL A 249 -7.97 -2.17 13.64
N VAL A 250 -8.38 -1.00 14.15
CA VAL A 250 -7.46 -0.07 14.83
C VAL A 250 -6.78 -0.73 16.03
N ALA A 251 -7.54 -1.45 16.87
CA ALA A 251 -6.99 -2.14 18.04
C ALA A 251 -5.98 -3.23 17.65
N GLU A 252 -6.23 -3.99 16.58
CA GLU A 252 -5.29 -5.00 16.07
C GLU A 252 -4.00 -4.35 15.54
N ILE A 253 -4.11 -3.27 14.76
CA ILE A 253 -2.96 -2.52 14.25
C ILE A 253 -2.11 -1.98 15.40
N VAL A 254 -2.73 -1.31 16.38
CA VAL A 254 -2.03 -0.74 17.55
C VAL A 254 -1.34 -1.84 18.36
N ARG A 255 -2.07 -2.91 18.70
CA ARG A 255 -1.53 -4.03 19.45
C ARG A 255 -0.32 -4.66 18.75
N PHE A 256 -0.42 -4.86 17.44
CA PHE A 256 0.64 -5.49 16.66
C PHE A 256 1.88 -4.60 16.52
N ALA A 257 1.69 -3.30 16.25
CA ALA A 257 2.78 -2.33 16.20
C ALA A 257 3.52 -2.22 17.54
N GLN A 258 2.78 -2.22 18.67
CA GLN A 258 3.35 -2.11 20.02
C GLN A 258 3.92 -3.43 20.56
N ALA A 259 3.37 -4.59 20.17
CA ALA A 259 3.91 -5.89 20.59
C ALA A 259 5.34 -6.12 20.07
N SER A 260 5.68 -5.55 18.94
CA SER A 260 7.03 -5.57 18.38
C SER A 260 7.99 -4.63 19.11
N GLU A 261 7.53 -3.92 20.17
CA GLU A 261 8.33 -3.05 21.04
C GLU A 261 9.02 -3.81 22.20
N ARG A 262 8.57 -5.04 22.47
CA ARG A 262 9.19 -5.83 23.54
C ARG A 262 10.46 -6.52 23.02
N PRO A 263 11.59 -6.35 23.75
CA PRO A 263 12.86 -6.98 23.40
C PRO A 263 12.81 -8.50 23.44
#